data_d6d7f58b224da30d6768b8700c13c0c9
#
_entry.id   d6d7f58b224da30d6768b8700c13c0c9
#
_cell.length_a   1.000
_cell.length_b   1.000
_cell.length_c   1.000
_cell.angle_alpha   90.00
_cell.angle_beta   90.00
_cell.angle_gamma   90.00
#
_symmetry.space_group_name_H-M   'P 1'
#
loop_
_entity.id
_entity.type
_entity.pdbx_description
1 polymer ?
#
loop_
_entity_poly.entity_id
_entity_poly.type
_entity_poly.pdbx_seq_one_letter_code
_entity_poly.pdbx_strand_id
1 'polypeptide(L)'
;MASNHAIVARTIRQFVDDNLTPEASARKFATAARGYRDQLIREGTAPAQYLTFVDGREGAKEETTRPGGATVYRFSLIGAIVRRVLTELERSAPQDRGDYMRSFVVAVNGRPWTQDFDDIPPDAEVMIVNVVPYARKIETGAITIRVPAKPFERSRQRLLRAFPSVFFGLTFVLLPGSFGRNGYETPYVLKGQYNDPQFSARRRERQFRRGLPFHRAGKSQARGQQVTYPALTISLAR
;
A
#
# COMPACT_ATOMS: atom_id res chain seq x y z
N MET A 1 55.24 12.96 40.48
CA MET A 1 55.03 11.69 39.77
C MET A 1 53.81 11.02 40.38
N ALA A 2 52.76 10.77 39.60
CA ALA A 2 51.59 10.06 40.10
C ALA A 2 52.03 8.62 40.47
N SER A 3 51.68 8.17 41.65
CA SER A 3 52.00 6.82 42.15
C SER A 3 51.37 5.79 41.21
N ASN A 4 52.09 4.72 40.88
CA ASN A 4 51.60 3.58 40.08
C ASN A 4 50.23 3.08 40.56
N HIS A 5 49.98 3.16 41.87
CA HIS A 5 48.72 2.79 42.51
C HIS A 5 47.55 3.70 42.06
N ALA A 6 47.81 5.01 41.89
CA ALA A 6 46.77 5.98 41.42
C ALA A 6 46.42 5.74 39.96
N ILE A 7 47.39 5.37 39.13
CA ILE A 7 47.20 5.04 37.72
C ILE A 7 46.34 3.78 37.58
N VAL A 8 46.72 2.69 38.30
CA VAL A 8 45.95 1.43 38.29
C VAL A 8 44.52 1.62 38.79
N ALA A 9 44.34 2.35 39.88
CA ALA A 9 43.00 2.66 40.43
C ALA A 9 42.15 3.47 39.44
N ARG A 10 42.75 4.41 38.71
CA ARG A 10 42.06 5.16 37.65
C ARG A 10 41.67 4.29 36.48
N THR A 11 42.58 3.39 36.03
CA THR A 11 42.30 2.48 34.91
C THR A 11 41.19 1.50 35.27
N ILE A 12 41.19 0.96 36.51
CA ILE A 12 40.15 0.08 37.00
C ILE A 12 38.80 0.81 37.04
N ARG A 13 38.72 2.02 37.59
CA ARG A 13 37.49 2.81 37.59
C ARG A 13 36.98 3.08 36.18
N GLN A 14 37.88 3.51 35.31
CA GLN A 14 37.53 3.76 33.92
C GLN A 14 37.01 2.48 33.25
N PHE A 15 37.61 1.32 33.48
CA PHE A 15 37.15 0.03 32.97
C PHE A 15 35.76 -0.32 33.52
N VAL A 16 35.51 -0.08 34.79
CA VAL A 16 34.20 -0.31 35.44
C VAL A 16 33.16 0.63 34.84
N ASP A 17 33.46 1.91 34.73
CA ASP A 17 32.56 2.93 34.18
C ASP A 17 32.23 2.65 32.70
N ASP A 18 33.22 2.20 31.92
CA ASP A 18 33.05 1.92 30.50
C ASP A 18 32.40 0.57 30.19
N ASN A 19 32.43 -0.40 31.13
CA ASN A 19 32.05 -1.78 30.84
C ASN A 19 31.02 -2.40 31.78
N LEU A 20 30.96 -1.97 33.05
CA LEU A 20 30.19 -2.63 34.08
C LEU A 20 29.04 -1.80 34.65
N THR A 21 28.94 -0.51 34.30
CA THR A 21 27.77 0.29 34.70
C THR A 21 26.52 -0.09 33.87
N PRO A 22 25.32 0.05 34.44
CA PRO A 22 24.08 -0.17 33.70
C PRO A 22 24.01 0.65 32.40
N GLU A 23 24.53 1.88 32.40
CA GLU A 23 24.57 2.77 31.25
C GLU A 23 25.55 2.27 30.18
N ALA A 24 26.71 1.79 30.56
CA ALA A 24 27.69 1.20 29.64
C ALA A 24 27.11 -0.09 29.01
N SER A 25 26.46 -0.91 29.79
CA SER A 25 25.77 -2.11 29.31
C SER A 25 24.67 -1.79 28.36
N ALA A 26 23.83 -0.78 28.67
CA ALA A 26 22.75 -0.31 27.78
C ALA A 26 23.29 0.24 26.45
N ARG A 27 24.40 1.00 26.46
CA ARG A 27 25.06 1.48 25.21
C ARG A 27 25.59 0.34 24.36
N LYS A 28 26.22 -0.66 24.95
CA LYS A 28 26.72 -1.86 24.24
C LYS A 28 25.56 -2.65 23.62
N PHE A 29 24.49 -2.85 24.40
CA PHE A 29 23.28 -3.50 23.94
C PHE A 29 22.65 -2.74 22.76
N ALA A 30 22.49 -1.42 22.87
CA ALA A 30 21.97 -0.58 21.83
C ALA A 30 22.80 -0.64 20.54
N THR A 31 24.14 -0.63 20.67
CA THR A 31 25.05 -0.77 19.52
C THR A 31 24.89 -2.13 18.86
N ALA A 32 24.81 -3.22 19.62
CA ALA A 32 24.60 -4.56 19.09
C ALA A 32 23.22 -4.70 18.42
N ALA A 33 22.17 -4.18 19.04
CA ALA A 33 20.82 -4.22 18.51
C ALA A 33 20.71 -3.48 17.16
N ARG A 34 21.30 -2.28 17.07
CA ARG A 34 21.38 -1.52 15.80
C ARG A 34 22.17 -2.27 14.74
N GLY A 35 23.33 -2.80 15.11
CA GLY A 35 24.18 -3.58 14.21
C GLY A 35 23.43 -4.77 13.59
N TYR A 36 22.67 -5.49 14.39
CA TYR A 36 21.86 -6.61 13.94
C TYR A 36 20.70 -6.18 13.03
N ARG A 37 19.98 -5.12 13.41
CA ARG A 37 18.94 -4.51 12.56
C ARG A 37 19.50 -4.12 11.20
N ASP A 38 20.61 -3.36 11.20
CA ASP A 38 21.22 -2.85 9.98
C ASP A 38 21.78 -3.98 9.10
N GLN A 39 22.20 -5.08 9.72
CA GLN A 39 22.60 -6.28 9.01
C GLN A 39 21.41 -6.91 8.29
N LEU A 40 20.25 -7.11 8.95
CA LEU A 40 19.04 -7.66 8.35
C LEU A 40 18.57 -6.82 7.16
N ILE A 41 18.66 -5.48 7.27
CA ILE A 41 18.30 -4.57 6.17
C ILE A 41 19.29 -4.71 5.00
N ARG A 42 20.59 -4.75 5.25
CA ARG A 42 21.61 -4.92 4.20
C ARG A 42 21.51 -6.27 3.48
N GLU A 43 21.13 -7.31 4.19
CA GLU A 43 20.92 -8.65 3.63
C GLU A 43 19.61 -8.78 2.86
N GLY A 44 18.77 -7.73 2.85
CA GLY A 44 17.45 -7.75 2.21
C GLY A 44 16.42 -8.65 2.92
N THR A 45 16.74 -9.14 4.11
CA THR A 45 15.84 -9.97 4.92
C THR A 45 14.74 -9.14 5.58
N ALA A 46 15.03 -7.87 5.86
CA ALA A 46 14.06 -6.92 6.42
C ALA A 46 14.03 -5.62 5.60
N PRO A 47 12.85 -4.98 5.45
CA PRO A 47 12.74 -3.69 4.77
C PRO A 47 13.41 -2.57 5.58
N ALA A 48 13.75 -1.46 4.90
CA ALA A 48 14.40 -0.31 5.54
C ALA A 48 13.48 0.43 6.54
N GLN A 49 12.17 0.32 6.37
CA GLN A 49 11.18 0.97 7.23
C GLN A 49 10.84 0.11 8.44
N TYR A 50 11.03 0.68 9.63
CA TYR A 50 10.74 0.01 10.90
C TYR A 50 10.32 1.01 11.98
N LEU A 51 9.65 0.51 13.01
CA LEU A 51 9.37 1.20 14.27
C LEU A 51 10.25 0.57 15.37
N THR A 52 10.79 1.42 16.26
CA THR A 52 11.59 0.99 17.41
C THR A 52 10.73 1.04 18.66
N PHE A 53 10.75 -0.03 19.42
CA PHE A 53 10.12 -0.12 20.75
C PHE A 53 11.19 -0.48 21.77
N VAL A 54 11.29 0.31 22.84
CA VAL A 54 12.20 0.04 23.96
C VAL A 54 11.34 -0.09 25.23
N ASP A 55 11.39 -1.26 25.85
CA ASP A 55 10.59 -1.60 27.02
C ASP A 55 9.08 -1.29 26.79
N GLY A 56 8.59 -1.58 25.58
CA GLY A 56 7.22 -1.32 25.15
C GLY A 56 6.90 0.13 24.77
N ARG A 57 7.87 1.06 24.84
CA ARG A 57 7.70 2.47 24.46
C ARG A 57 8.16 2.70 23.02
N GLU A 58 7.25 3.14 22.17
CA GLU A 58 7.53 3.47 20.79
C GLU A 58 8.42 4.72 20.68
N GLY A 59 9.39 4.68 19.76
CA GLY A 59 10.29 5.80 19.45
C GLY A 59 11.31 6.12 20.56
N ALA A 60 11.39 5.34 21.63
CA ALA A 60 12.39 5.52 22.66
C ALA A 60 13.77 5.12 22.15
N LYS A 61 14.83 5.77 22.68
CA LYS A 61 16.21 5.49 22.31
C LYS A 61 16.64 4.13 22.89
N GLU A 62 17.34 3.33 22.11
CA GLU A 62 17.79 1.99 22.50
C GLU A 62 18.69 2.00 23.75
N GLU A 63 19.42 3.11 23.99
CA GLU A 63 20.25 3.32 25.19
C GLU A 63 19.42 3.43 26.49
N THR A 64 18.11 3.60 26.39
CA THR A 64 17.22 3.67 27.56
C THR A 64 16.68 2.30 27.97
N THR A 65 17.11 1.22 27.31
CA THR A 65 16.73 -0.16 27.67
C THR A 65 17.19 -0.46 29.09
N ARG A 66 16.26 -0.89 29.95
CA ARG A 66 16.54 -1.25 31.34
C ARG A 66 17.25 -2.61 31.41
N PRO A 67 17.98 -2.90 32.49
CA PRO A 67 18.47 -4.25 32.74
C PRO A 67 17.32 -5.26 32.71
N GLY A 68 17.41 -6.29 31.87
CA GLY A 68 16.33 -7.25 31.64
C GLY A 68 15.20 -6.77 30.73
N GLY A 69 15.28 -5.54 30.20
CA GLY A 69 14.36 -4.99 29.21
C GLY A 69 14.62 -5.50 27.79
N ALA A 70 13.81 -5.05 26.84
CA ALA A 70 13.88 -5.47 25.45
C ALA A 70 13.82 -4.29 24.49
N THR A 71 14.63 -4.36 23.44
CA THR A 71 14.48 -3.52 22.23
C THR A 71 13.88 -4.38 21.12
N VAL A 72 12.76 -3.91 20.54
CA VAL A 72 12.05 -4.59 19.47
C VAL A 72 11.98 -3.67 18.25
N TYR A 73 12.36 -4.18 17.09
CA TYR A 73 12.16 -3.53 15.81
C TYR A 73 10.98 -4.17 15.08
N ARG A 74 9.97 -3.38 14.78
CA ARG A 74 8.82 -3.82 13.96
C ARG A 74 9.03 -3.32 12.55
N PHE A 75 9.38 -4.22 11.63
CA PHE A 75 9.57 -3.89 10.22
C PHE A 75 8.24 -3.77 9.49
N SER A 76 8.15 -2.79 8.56
CA SER A 76 6.98 -2.59 7.71
C SER A 76 7.10 -3.43 6.44
N LEU A 77 6.20 -4.38 6.27
CA LEU A 77 6.07 -5.17 5.04
C LEU A 77 5.12 -4.53 4.01
N ILE A 78 4.61 -3.32 4.30
CA ILE A 78 3.56 -2.71 3.48
C ILE A 78 4.01 -2.49 2.03
N GLY A 79 5.26 -2.08 1.80
CA GLY A 79 5.81 -1.88 0.45
C GLY A 79 5.82 -3.17 -0.37
N ALA A 80 6.28 -4.28 0.22
CA ALA A 80 6.27 -5.59 -0.43
C ALA A 80 4.85 -6.07 -0.74
N ILE A 81 3.90 -5.83 0.18
CA ILE A 81 2.49 -6.14 -0.01
C ILE A 81 1.91 -5.32 -1.16
N VAL A 82 2.18 -4.01 -1.22
CA VAL A 82 1.71 -3.12 -2.30
C VAL A 82 2.22 -3.59 -3.66
N ARG A 83 3.51 -3.92 -3.79
CA ARG A 83 4.08 -4.49 -5.03
C ARG A 83 3.36 -5.78 -5.43
N ARG A 84 3.11 -6.66 -4.49
CA ARG A 84 2.40 -7.92 -4.75
C ARG A 84 0.96 -7.67 -5.18
N VAL A 85 0.26 -6.73 -4.55
CA VAL A 85 -1.11 -6.34 -4.93
C VAL A 85 -1.15 -5.79 -6.35
N LEU A 86 -0.23 -4.88 -6.71
CA LEU A 86 -0.13 -4.35 -8.08
C LEU A 86 0.07 -5.47 -9.10
N THR A 87 1.00 -6.39 -8.86
CA THR A 87 1.25 -7.56 -9.73
C THR A 87 -0.02 -8.40 -9.93
N GLU A 88 -0.78 -8.67 -8.87
CA GLU A 88 -2.03 -9.43 -8.95
C GLU A 88 -3.15 -8.68 -9.70
N LEU A 89 -3.25 -7.35 -9.50
CA LEU A 89 -4.20 -6.51 -10.22
C LEU A 89 -3.85 -6.42 -11.72
N GLU A 90 -2.58 -6.23 -12.06
CA GLU A 90 -2.09 -6.21 -13.43
C GLU A 90 -2.34 -7.54 -14.15
N ARG A 91 -2.07 -8.66 -13.47
CA ARG A 91 -2.34 -10.00 -13.99
C ARG A 91 -3.84 -10.24 -14.26
N SER A 92 -4.70 -9.62 -13.46
CA SER A 92 -6.16 -9.75 -13.58
C SER A 92 -6.78 -8.71 -14.51
N ALA A 93 -5.98 -7.74 -14.96
CA ALA A 93 -6.42 -6.62 -15.77
C ALA A 93 -6.69 -7.01 -17.23
N PRO A 94 -7.61 -6.33 -17.91
CA PRO A 94 -7.75 -6.42 -19.36
C PRO A 94 -6.47 -5.94 -20.07
N GLN A 95 -5.98 -6.72 -21.04
CA GLN A 95 -4.71 -6.46 -21.73
C GLN A 95 -4.86 -5.81 -23.10
N ASP A 96 -6.06 -5.38 -23.52
CA ASP A 96 -6.34 -4.93 -24.88
C ASP A 96 -5.32 -3.87 -25.35
N ARG A 97 -5.39 -2.63 -24.86
CA ARG A 97 -4.44 -1.55 -25.17
C ARG A 97 -3.45 -1.26 -24.04
N GLY A 98 -3.54 -1.97 -22.95
CA GLY A 98 -2.71 -1.75 -21.78
C GLY A 98 -3.08 -0.52 -20.94
N ASP A 99 -4.08 0.27 -21.35
CA ASP A 99 -4.48 1.50 -20.64
C ASP A 99 -4.95 1.20 -19.22
N TYR A 100 -5.72 0.13 -19.04
CA TYR A 100 -6.17 -0.30 -17.74
C TYR A 100 -5.00 -0.66 -16.81
N MET A 101 -4.03 -1.42 -17.31
CA MET A 101 -2.84 -1.85 -16.54
C MET A 101 -1.98 -0.65 -16.09
N ARG A 102 -1.79 0.34 -16.97
CA ARG A 102 -0.96 1.51 -16.66
C ARG A 102 -1.65 2.55 -15.79
N SER A 103 -2.94 2.39 -15.52
CA SER A 103 -3.77 3.39 -14.82
C SER A 103 -4.05 3.05 -13.36
N PHE A 104 -3.29 2.14 -12.77
CA PHE A 104 -3.29 1.95 -11.33
C PHE A 104 -2.54 3.07 -10.64
N VAL A 105 -3.14 3.59 -9.58
CA VAL A 105 -2.56 4.61 -8.70
C VAL A 105 -2.57 4.07 -7.28
N VAL A 106 -1.42 4.12 -6.63
CA VAL A 106 -1.29 3.86 -5.20
C VAL A 106 -1.52 5.17 -4.47
N ALA A 107 -2.35 5.15 -3.46
CA ALA A 107 -2.56 6.29 -2.56
C ALA A 107 -2.22 5.90 -1.13
N VAL A 108 -1.58 6.82 -0.43
CA VAL A 108 -1.22 6.71 0.98
C VAL A 108 -1.88 7.85 1.73
N ASN A 109 -2.66 7.53 2.76
CA ASN A 109 -3.43 8.51 3.53
C ASN A 109 -4.25 9.46 2.64
N GLY A 110 -4.91 8.88 1.61
CA GLY A 110 -5.78 9.61 0.69
C GLY A 110 -5.08 10.46 -0.38
N ARG A 111 -3.75 10.39 -0.52
CA ARG A 111 -2.98 11.12 -1.53
C ARG A 111 -2.23 10.18 -2.47
N PRO A 112 -2.13 10.48 -3.78
CA PRO A 112 -1.31 9.70 -4.69
C PRO A 112 0.13 9.60 -4.20
N TRP A 113 0.66 8.38 -4.20
CA TRP A 113 2.02 8.09 -3.76
C TRP A 113 2.96 7.97 -4.95
N THR A 114 4.05 8.74 -4.93
CA THR A 114 5.03 8.80 -6.03
C THR A 114 6.45 8.41 -5.61
N GLN A 115 6.64 8.16 -4.31
CA GLN A 115 7.92 7.73 -3.75
C GLN A 115 8.06 6.20 -3.81
N ASP A 116 9.18 5.67 -3.34
CA ASP A 116 9.33 4.21 -3.23
C ASP A 116 8.29 3.63 -2.25
N PHE A 117 7.81 2.43 -2.55
CA PHE A 117 6.83 1.77 -1.68
C PHE A 117 7.44 1.35 -0.34
N ASP A 118 8.75 1.21 -0.26
CA ASP A 118 9.45 0.94 1.00
C ASP A 118 9.45 2.13 1.95
N ASP A 119 9.17 3.35 1.42
CA ASP A 119 9.02 4.57 2.23
C ASP A 119 7.61 4.76 2.80
N ILE A 120 6.68 3.85 2.53
CA ILE A 120 5.33 3.92 3.07
C ILE A 120 5.37 3.68 4.58
N PRO A 121 4.85 4.62 5.41
CA PRO A 121 4.80 4.44 6.85
C PRO A 121 4.04 3.16 7.25
N PRO A 122 4.48 2.43 8.27
CA PRO A 122 3.91 1.13 8.63
C PRO A 122 2.46 1.19 9.13
N ASP A 123 2.00 2.35 9.58
CA ASP A 123 0.65 2.63 10.07
C ASP A 123 -0.23 3.35 9.03
N ALA A 124 0.30 3.59 7.83
CA ALA A 124 -0.42 4.31 6.79
C ALA A 124 -1.59 3.51 6.23
N GLU A 125 -2.69 4.20 5.94
CA GLU A 125 -3.78 3.66 5.13
C GLU A 125 -3.35 3.65 3.67
N VAL A 126 -3.32 2.47 3.04
CA VAL A 126 -2.96 2.32 1.64
C VAL A 126 -4.16 1.90 0.82
N MET A 127 -4.35 2.58 -0.30
CA MET A 127 -5.40 2.29 -1.28
C MET A 127 -4.80 2.19 -2.68
N ILE A 128 -5.20 1.17 -3.44
CA ILE A 128 -4.86 1.05 -4.86
C ILE A 128 -6.12 1.19 -5.67
N VAL A 129 -6.15 2.13 -6.59
CA VAL A 129 -7.31 2.47 -7.41
C VAL A 129 -6.95 2.43 -8.90
N ASN A 130 -7.92 2.14 -9.76
CA ASN A 130 -7.75 2.28 -11.19
C ASN A 130 -8.54 3.49 -11.69
N VAL A 131 -7.85 4.45 -12.31
CA VAL A 131 -8.42 5.77 -12.67
C VAL A 131 -9.13 5.81 -14.02
N VAL A 132 -9.19 4.71 -14.77
CA VAL A 132 -9.94 4.72 -16.03
C VAL A 132 -11.44 4.83 -15.77
N PRO A 133 -12.18 5.70 -16.49
CA PRO A 133 -13.59 5.94 -16.21
C PRO A 133 -14.51 4.72 -16.35
N TYR A 134 -14.07 3.71 -17.08
CA TYR A 134 -14.81 2.47 -17.29
C TYR A 134 -14.42 1.34 -16.30
N ALA A 135 -13.47 1.58 -15.39
CA ALA A 135 -12.99 0.55 -14.43
C ALA A 135 -14.14 -0.03 -13.60
N ARG A 136 -15.05 0.81 -13.09
CA ARG A 136 -16.25 0.35 -12.38
C ARG A 136 -17.09 -0.62 -13.20
N LYS A 137 -17.28 -0.35 -14.50
CA LYS A 137 -18.10 -1.20 -15.37
C LYS A 137 -17.48 -2.57 -15.58
N ILE A 138 -16.14 -2.64 -15.61
CA ILE A 138 -15.40 -3.89 -15.66
C ILE A 138 -15.56 -4.64 -14.34
N GLU A 139 -15.39 -3.96 -13.21
CA GLU A 139 -15.50 -4.56 -11.89
C GLU A 139 -16.92 -5.09 -11.60
N THR A 140 -17.95 -4.35 -12.01
CA THR A 140 -19.34 -4.79 -11.82
C THR A 140 -19.84 -5.77 -12.88
N GLY A 141 -19.02 -6.09 -13.90
CA GLY A 141 -19.45 -6.94 -15.03
C GLY A 141 -20.44 -6.27 -15.99
N ALA A 142 -20.58 -4.95 -15.91
CA ALA A 142 -21.51 -4.19 -16.78
C ALA A 142 -21.01 -4.05 -18.23
N ILE A 143 -19.74 -4.41 -18.50
CA ILE A 143 -19.16 -4.49 -19.84
C ILE A 143 -18.70 -5.92 -20.06
N THR A 144 -19.13 -6.53 -21.17
CA THR A 144 -18.60 -7.81 -21.62
C THR A 144 -17.23 -7.55 -22.26
N ILE A 145 -16.18 -8.12 -21.67
CA ILE A 145 -14.81 -8.09 -22.16
C ILE A 145 -14.28 -9.51 -22.30
N ARG A 146 -13.21 -9.70 -23.09
CA ARG A 146 -12.59 -11.03 -23.32
C ARG A 146 -11.96 -11.65 -22.06
N VAL A 147 -11.65 -10.82 -21.05
CA VAL A 147 -11.10 -11.25 -19.75
C VAL A 147 -12.23 -11.40 -18.73
N PRO A 148 -12.12 -12.30 -17.77
CA PRO A 148 -13.12 -12.43 -16.71
C PRO A 148 -13.30 -11.09 -15.98
N ALA A 149 -14.57 -10.70 -15.80
CA ALA A 149 -14.94 -9.51 -15.01
C ALA A 149 -14.43 -9.57 -13.56
N LYS A 150 -14.48 -8.44 -12.86
CA LYS A 150 -14.13 -8.30 -11.43
C LYS A 150 -12.63 -8.50 -11.13
N PRO A 151 -11.72 -7.76 -11.81
CA PRO A 151 -10.29 -7.90 -11.58
C PRO A 151 -9.88 -7.60 -10.13
N PHE A 152 -10.48 -6.59 -9.47
CA PHE A 152 -10.19 -6.27 -8.08
C PHE A 152 -10.67 -7.36 -7.11
N GLU A 153 -11.91 -7.82 -7.23
CA GLU A 153 -12.43 -8.86 -6.36
C GLU A 153 -11.66 -10.18 -6.50
N ARG A 154 -11.32 -10.56 -7.71
CA ARG A 154 -10.52 -11.78 -7.95
C ARG A 154 -9.11 -11.68 -7.39
N SER A 155 -8.48 -10.51 -7.53
CA SER A 155 -7.18 -10.24 -6.91
C SER A 155 -7.29 -10.25 -5.39
N ARG A 156 -8.30 -9.60 -4.82
CA ARG A 156 -8.58 -9.60 -3.39
C ARG A 156 -8.68 -11.01 -2.82
N GLN A 157 -9.44 -11.89 -3.46
CA GLN A 157 -9.59 -13.28 -3.00
C GLN A 157 -8.27 -14.06 -3.01
N ARG A 158 -7.39 -13.83 -3.99
CA ARG A 158 -6.07 -14.46 -4.02
C ARG A 158 -5.16 -13.88 -2.94
N LEU A 159 -5.20 -12.57 -2.74
CA LEU A 159 -4.40 -11.87 -1.74
C LEU A 159 -4.78 -12.27 -0.31
N LEU A 160 -6.07 -12.44 0.00
CA LEU A 160 -6.53 -12.95 1.30
C LEU A 160 -5.98 -14.35 1.62
N ARG A 161 -5.80 -15.20 0.60
CA ARG A 161 -5.18 -16.52 0.78
C ARG A 161 -3.67 -16.43 0.97
N ALA A 162 -3.01 -15.48 0.28
CA ALA A 162 -1.56 -15.29 0.36
C ALA A 162 -1.11 -14.57 1.65
N PHE A 163 -1.95 -13.69 2.17
CA PHE A 163 -1.66 -12.86 3.34
C PHE A 163 -2.83 -12.88 4.34
N PRO A 164 -2.98 -13.98 5.12
CA PRO A 164 -4.13 -14.12 6.04
C PRO A 164 -4.21 -13.07 7.14
N SER A 165 -3.07 -12.46 7.50
CA SER A 165 -2.96 -11.41 8.53
C SER A 165 -3.13 -9.98 7.99
N VAL A 166 -3.43 -9.83 6.69
CA VAL A 166 -3.63 -8.53 6.05
C VAL A 166 -5.08 -8.37 5.64
N PHE A 167 -5.68 -7.25 5.99
CA PHE A 167 -7.02 -6.92 5.54
C PHE A 167 -6.99 -6.29 4.15
N PHE A 168 -7.80 -6.81 3.24
CA PHE A 168 -8.04 -6.28 1.91
C PHE A 168 -9.51 -5.94 1.73
N GLY A 169 -9.84 -4.64 1.71
CA GLY A 169 -11.19 -4.14 1.46
C GLY A 169 -11.38 -3.74 0.00
N LEU A 170 -12.51 -4.12 -0.60
CA LEU A 170 -12.92 -3.60 -1.91
C LEU A 170 -14.03 -2.57 -1.73
N THR A 171 -13.82 -1.39 -2.28
CA THR A 171 -14.77 -0.28 -2.23
C THR A 171 -14.84 0.47 -3.57
N PHE A 172 -15.79 1.40 -3.68
CA PHE A 172 -15.88 2.32 -4.82
C PHE A 172 -15.80 3.75 -4.30
N VAL A 173 -14.78 4.48 -4.75
CA VAL A 173 -14.45 5.80 -4.24
C VAL A 173 -14.62 6.88 -5.31
N LEU A 174 -14.90 8.10 -4.88
CA LEU A 174 -14.76 9.31 -5.67
C LEU A 174 -13.30 9.77 -5.56
N LEU A 175 -12.71 10.21 -6.67
CA LEU A 175 -11.31 10.64 -6.72
C LEU A 175 -11.23 12.15 -6.98
N PRO A 176 -10.41 12.89 -6.21
CA PRO A 176 -10.07 14.27 -6.50
C PRO A 176 -9.17 14.41 -7.73
N GLY A 177 -8.99 15.63 -8.24
CA GLY A 177 -8.20 15.92 -9.44
C GLY A 177 -6.75 15.45 -9.40
N SER A 178 -6.17 15.34 -8.20
CA SER A 178 -4.79 14.90 -8.00
C SER A 178 -4.50 13.44 -8.43
N PHE A 179 -5.55 12.63 -8.66
CA PHE A 179 -5.41 11.23 -9.07
C PHE A 179 -5.33 11.04 -10.59
N GLY A 180 -5.49 12.08 -11.39
CA GLY A 180 -5.39 12.01 -12.85
C GLY A 180 -4.09 11.37 -13.30
N ARG A 181 -4.15 10.39 -14.24
CA ARG A 181 -2.99 9.64 -14.75
C ARG A 181 -3.23 9.18 -16.19
N ASN A 182 -2.16 9.14 -16.99
CA ASN A 182 -2.18 8.63 -18.37
C ASN A 182 -3.27 9.24 -19.26
N GLY A 183 -3.50 10.56 -19.15
CA GLY A 183 -4.53 11.27 -19.91
C GLY A 183 -5.96 11.09 -19.39
N TYR A 184 -6.15 10.34 -18.29
CA TYR A 184 -7.43 10.26 -17.59
C TYR A 184 -7.50 11.30 -16.48
N GLU A 185 -8.44 12.22 -16.59
CA GLU A 185 -8.71 13.23 -15.58
C GLU A 185 -9.67 12.68 -14.52
N THR A 186 -9.44 13.07 -13.26
CA THR A 186 -10.34 12.80 -12.15
C THR A 186 -10.79 14.11 -11.51
N PRO A 187 -12.03 14.22 -11.01
CA PRO A 187 -13.13 13.28 -11.18
C PRO A 187 -13.65 13.28 -12.63
N TYR A 188 -13.92 12.11 -13.18
CA TYR A 188 -14.59 12.03 -14.47
C TYR A 188 -16.09 12.22 -14.31
N VAL A 189 -16.65 13.18 -15.07
CA VAL A 189 -18.07 13.50 -15.07
C VAL A 189 -18.70 12.94 -16.33
N LEU A 190 -19.82 12.22 -16.17
CA LEU A 190 -20.54 11.62 -17.29
C LEU A 190 -21.10 12.70 -18.23
N LYS A 191 -20.71 12.64 -19.50
CA LYS A 191 -21.11 13.62 -20.53
C LYS A 191 -22.55 13.42 -21.07
N GLY A 192 -23.30 12.47 -20.50
CA GLY A 192 -24.72 12.32 -20.81
C GLY A 192 -25.10 11.72 -22.17
N GLN A 193 -24.14 11.21 -22.93
CA GLN A 193 -24.38 10.59 -24.24
C GLN A 193 -25.28 9.33 -24.19
N TYR A 194 -25.45 8.73 -23.02
CA TYR A 194 -26.28 7.53 -22.82
C TYR A 194 -27.76 7.84 -22.63
N ASN A 195 -28.12 9.10 -22.36
CA ASN A 195 -29.52 9.54 -22.20
C ASN A 195 -30.06 10.28 -23.45
N ASP A 196 -29.25 10.38 -24.51
CA ASP A 196 -29.71 10.92 -25.78
C ASP A 196 -30.64 9.88 -26.44
N PRO A 197 -31.93 10.22 -26.67
CA PRO A 197 -32.89 9.32 -27.32
C PRO A 197 -32.41 8.85 -28.71
N GLN A 198 -31.74 9.73 -29.47
CA GLN A 198 -31.23 9.41 -30.81
C GLN A 198 -30.06 8.44 -30.73
N PHE A 199 -29.16 8.59 -29.75
CA PHE A 199 -28.06 7.65 -29.53
C PHE A 199 -28.57 6.27 -29.10
N SER A 200 -29.55 6.23 -28.22
CA SER A 200 -30.21 5.01 -27.78
C SER A 200 -30.94 4.28 -28.91
N ALA A 201 -31.59 5.03 -29.82
CA ALA A 201 -32.27 4.48 -31.01
C ALA A 201 -31.25 3.87 -31.99
N ARG A 202 -30.18 4.61 -32.34
CA ARG A 202 -29.09 4.13 -33.23
C ARG A 202 -28.38 2.90 -32.69
N ARG A 203 -28.20 2.79 -31.36
CA ARG A 203 -27.61 1.63 -30.72
C ARG A 203 -28.52 0.41 -30.78
N ARG A 204 -29.85 0.59 -30.56
CA ARG A 204 -30.86 -0.47 -30.70
C ARG A 204 -30.90 -1.02 -32.11
N GLU A 205 -30.89 -0.14 -33.11
CA GLU A 205 -30.89 -0.50 -34.52
C GLU A 205 -29.63 -1.29 -34.91
N ARG A 206 -28.43 -0.89 -34.44
CA ARG A 206 -27.19 -1.68 -34.67
C ARG A 206 -27.19 -3.03 -34.00
N GLN A 207 -27.76 -3.16 -32.81
CA GLN A 207 -27.89 -4.45 -32.10
C GLN A 207 -28.87 -5.37 -32.80
N PHE A 208 -30.01 -4.81 -33.26
CA PHE A 208 -30.99 -5.53 -34.03
C PHE A 208 -30.45 -6.04 -35.37
N ARG A 209 -29.72 -5.21 -36.13
CA ARG A 209 -29.04 -5.61 -37.37
C ARG A 209 -27.96 -6.68 -37.17
N ARG A 210 -27.43 -6.82 -35.97
CA ARG A 210 -26.38 -7.84 -35.63
C ARG A 210 -26.96 -9.10 -34.99
N GLY A 211 -28.29 -9.20 -34.84
CA GLY A 211 -28.91 -10.36 -34.19
C GLY A 211 -28.52 -10.53 -32.70
N LEU A 212 -28.00 -9.50 -32.07
CA LEU A 212 -27.55 -9.58 -30.68
C LEU A 212 -28.74 -9.41 -29.72
N PRO A 213 -28.79 -10.18 -28.62
CA PRO A 213 -29.85 -10.05 -27.64
C PRO A 213 -29.83 -8.64 -27.02
N PHE A 214 -31.02 -8.05 -26.88
CA PHE A 214 -31.21 -6.74 -26.29
C PHE A 214 -31.02 -6.83 -24.77
N HIS A 215 -29.82 -6.49 -24.30
CA HIS A 215 -29.62 -6.28 -22.86
C HIS A 215 -30.20 -4.92 -22.48
N ARG A 216 -31.21 -4.91 -21.60
CA ARG A 216 -31.68 -3.70 -20.96
C ARG A 216 -30.47 -2.96 -20.37
N ALA A 217 -30.17 -1.76 -20.85
CA ALA A 217 -29.15 -0.94 -20.26
C ALA A 217 -29.48 -0.77 -18.76
N GLY A 218 -28.59 -1.26 -17.89
CA GLY A 218 -28.72 -0.97 -16.47
C GLY A 218 -28.91 0.52 -16.25
N LYS A 219 -29.56 0.92 -15.15
CA LYS A 219 -29.87 2.32 -14.82
C LYS A 219 -28.65 3.18 -15.16
N SER A 220 -28.75 3.98 -16.25
CA SER A 220 -27.67 4.84 -16.71
C SER A 220 -27.41 5.88 -15.62
N GLN A 221 -26.18 6.01 -15.21
CA GLN A 221 -25.78 7.12 -14.34
C GLN A 221 -26.19 8.43 -15.04
N ALA A 222 -26.81 9.35 -14.31
CA ALA A 222 -27.33 10.58 -14.87
C ALA A 222 -26.17 11.49 -15.34
N ARG A 223 -26.45 12.28 -16.41
CA ARG A 223 -25.56 13.35 -16.89
C ARG A 223 -25.13 14.23 -15.70
N GLY A 224 -23.85 14.56 -15.61
CA GLY A 224 -23.32 15.39 -14.53
C GLY A 224 -22.90 14.58 -13.28
N GLN A 225 -23.21 13.29 -13.20
CA GLN A 225 -22.71 12.48 -12.09
C GLN A 225 -21.22 12.14 -12.22
N GLN A 226 -20.53 12.21 -11.12
CA GLN A 226 -19.14 11.74 -11.03
C GLN A 226 -19.11 10.22 -11.04
N VAL A 227 -18.13 9.68 -11.74
CA VAL A 227 -17.86 8.23 -11.74
C VAL A 227 -17.14 7.85 -10.46
N THR A 228 -17.56 6.74 -9.84
CA THR A 228 -16.78 6.12 -8.77
C THR A 228 -15.86 5.05 -9.34
N TYR A 229 -14.72 4.86 -8.70
CA TYR A 229 -13.64 4.00 -9.15
C TYR A 229 -13.47 2.82 -8.18
N PRO A 230 -13.20 1.61 -8.67
CA PRO A 230 -12.90 0.48 -7.80
C PRO A 230 -11.55 0.72 -7.12
N ALA A 231 -11.52 0.49 -5.82
CA ALA A 231 -10.35 0.66 -4.98
C ALA A 231 -10.17 -0.54 -4.05
N LEU A 232 -8.92 -0.98 -3.91
CA LEU A 232 -8.52 -1.99 -2.93
C LEU A 232 -7.80 -1.29 -1.79
N THR A 233 -8.37 -1.33 -0.59
CA THR A 233 -7.72 -0.84 0.62
C THR A 233 -6.92 -1.94 1.28
N ILE A 234 -5.77 -1.59 1.83
CA ILE A 234 -4.83 -2.50 2.49
C ILE A 234 -4.61 -1.96 3.90
N SER A 235 -4.86 -2.78 4.91
CA SER A 235 -4.48 -2.48 6.28
C SER A 235 -3.86 -3.70 6.95
N LEU A 236 -2.78 -3.48 7.69
CA LEU A 236 -2.19 -4.52 8.52
C LEU A 236 -3.09 -4.70 9.74
N ALA A 237 -3.37 -5.95 10.11
CA ALA A 237 -4.06 -6.22 11.36
C ALA A 237 -3.22 -5.65 12.52
N ARG A 238 -3.87 -4.84 13.36
CA ARG A 238 -3.26 -4.29 14.57
C ARG A 238 -3.07 -5.36 15.63
#